data_36ac70743dc8b6fa4fedb69f6114f62b
#
_entry.id   36ac70743dc8b6fa4fedb69f6114f62b
#
_cell.length_a   1.000
_cell.length_b   1.000
_cell.length_c   1.000
_cell.angle_alpha   90.00
_cell.angle_beta   90.00
_cell.angle_gamma   90.00
#
_symmetry.space_group_name_H-M   'P 1'
#
loop_
_entity.id
_entity.type
_entity.pdbx_description
1 polymer ?
#
loop_
_entity_poly.entity_id
_entity_poly.type
_entity_poly.pdbx_seq_one_letter_code
_entity_poly.pdbx_strand_id
1 'polypeptide(L)'
;MGFPLNWFSTTLGVMIIPLAYWATPNRFSLLVTRVTGALHQEFSTLLGANMKIGHTVLFVTFFVYIVFNNLLGLVPYVFTARSHLVMTLALSLPMWVGIMMYGWFNHAKHMLAHLVPLGTPGPLIPLMVLIETISNIIRPGTLAVRLAANMIAGHLLLVLLGNQGPIVSSSILTILLITQMLLLVLETAVAAIQSYVFAVLATLYSSEVI
;
A
#
# COMPACT_ATOMS: atom_id res chain seq x y z
N MET A 1 17.59 -20.67 -20.92
CA MET A 1 16.68 -20.23 -19.82
C MET A 1 17.22 -18.90 -19.28
N GLY A 2 16.65 -17.77 -19.70
CA GLY A 2 17.05 -16.46 -19.17
C GLY A 2 16.49 -16.29 -17.75
N PHE A 3 17.31 -15.89 -16.79
CA PHE A 3 16.83 -15.51 -15.48
C PHE A 3 15.80 -14.37 -15.64
N PRO A 4 14.66 -14.42 -14.93
CA PRO A 4 13.65 -13.36 -14.99
C PRO A 4 14.15 -12.13 -14.24
N LEU A 5 15.12 -11.43 -14.81
CA LEU A 5 15.72 -10.19 -14.26
C LEU A 5 14.69 -9.10 -14.02
N ASN A 6 13.53 -9.18 -14.66
CA ASN A 6 12.44 -8.21 -14.46
C ASN A 6 11.98 -8.12 -13.00
N TRP A 7 11.97 -9.22 -12.26
CA TRP A 7 11.61 -9.22 -10.84
C TRP A 7 12.64 -8.55 -9.95
N PHE A 8 13.85 -8.33 -10.43
CA PHE A 8 14.88 -7.59 -9.71
C PHE A 8 14.49 -6.12 -9.49
N SER A 9 13.57 -5.58 -10.29
CA SER A 9 13.01 -4.23 -10.09
C SER A 9 12.35 -4.04 -8.71
N THR A 10 11.85 -5.10 -8.08
CA THR A 10 11.28 -5.04 -6.73
C THR A 10 12.31 -4.69 -5.67
N THR A 11 13.54 -5.13 -5.86
CA THR A 11 14.66 -4.85 -4.93
C THR A 11 15.28 -3.49 -5.18
N LEU A 12 15.17 -2.94 -6.40
CA LEU A 12 15.66 -1.60 -6.72
C LEU A 12 14.99 -0.52 -5.85
N GLY A 13 13.71 -0.68 -5.53
CA GLY A 13 12.99 0.22 -4.61
C GLY A 13 13.64 0.32 -3.23
N VAL A 14 14.20 -0.77 -2.73
CA VAL A 14 14.91 -0.79 -1.44
C VAL A 14 16.28 -0.13 -1.55
N MET A 15 16.98 -0.31 -2.67
CA MET A 15 18.32 0.28 -2.88
C MET A 15 18.30 1.81 -2.98
N ILE A 16 17.18 2.40 -3.38
CA ILE A 16 17.04 3.87 -3.48
C ILE A 16 16.86 4.53 -2.11
N ILE A 17 16.48 3.76 -1.08
CA ILE A 17 16.32 4.31 0.27
C ILE A 17 17.69 4.82 0.75
N PRO A 18 17.80 6.13 1.10
CA PRO A 18 19.08 6.69 1.52
C PRO A 18 19.49 6.11 2.87
N LEU A 19 20.58 5.34 2.87
CA LEU A 19 21.20 4.87 4.09
C LEU A 19 21.99 6.01 4.72
N ALA A 20 21.76 6.26 6.01
CA ALA A 20 22.45 7.31 6.76
C ALA A 20 23.84 6.80 7.22
N TYR A 21 24.84 6.85 6.31
CA TYR A 21 26.23 6.47 6.63
C TYR A 21 27.01 7.60 7.29
N TRP A 22 26.61 8.85 7.10
CA TRP A 22 27.35 10.04 7.52
C TRP A 22 26.57 10.83 8.56
N ALA A 23 27.30 11.49 9.47
CA ALA A 23 26.72 12.33 10.52
C ALA A 23 25.92 13.54 9.95
N THR A 24 26.32 14.03 8.76
CA THR A 24 25.61 15.12 8.07
C THR A 24 24.64 14.56 7.04
N PRO A 25 23.31 14.66 7.25
CA PRO A 25 22.33 14.14 6.31
C PRO A 25 22.26 15.01 5.04
N ASN A 26 22.16 14.37 3.87
CA ASN A 26 21.84 15.02 2.61
C ASN A 26 20.41 15.58 2.65
N ARG A 27 20.08 16.56 1.81
CA ARG A 27 18.72 17.13 1.71
C ARG A 27 17.64 16.06 1.48
N PHE A 28 17.96 15.06 0.65
CA PHE A 28 17.05 13.95 0.35
C PHE A 28 16.89 13.02 1.58
N SER A 29 17.97 12.65 2.25
CA SER A 29 17.90 11.84 3.48
C SER A 29 17.14 12.58 4.59
N LEU A 30 17.33 13.90 4.71
CA LEU A 30 16.64 14.71 5.69
C LEU A 30 15.12 14.80 5.39
N LEU A 31 14.72 14.86 4.12
CA LEU A 31 13.31 14.80 3.73
C LEU A 31 12.69 13.45 4.10
N VAL A 32 13.36 12.35 3.76
CA VAL A 32 12.89 11.00 4.08
C VAL A 32 12.78 10.82 5.60
N THR A 33 13.75 11.25 6.38
CA THR A 33 13.72 11.14 7.86
C THR A 33 12.62 12.00 8.48
N ARG A 34 12.33 13.19 7.95
CA ARG A 34 11.20 14.01 8.42
C ARG A 34 9.85 13.36 8.12
N VAL A 35 9.66 12.85 6.90
CA VAL A 35 8.42 12.17 6.51
C VAL A 35 8.22 10.90 7.35
N THR A 36 9.23 10.07 7.49
CA THR A 36 9.14 8.84 8.31
C THR A 36 8.93 9.15 9.79
N GLY A 37 9.51 10.23 10.31
CA GLY A 37 9.29 10.69 11.69
C GLY A 37 7.85 11.17 11.93
N ALA A 38 7.29 11.96 11.01
CA ALA A 38 5.90 12.39 11.07
C ALA A 38 4.93 11.20 11.04
N LEU A 39 5.15 10.25 10.10
CA LEU A 39 4.36 9.02 10.02
C LEU A 39 4.48 8.15 11.29
N HIS A 40 5.67 8.06 11.86
CA HIS A 40 5.86 7.34 13.11
C HIS A 40 5.01 7.95 14.24
N GLN A 41 4.94 9.27 14.32
CA GLN A 41 4.13 9.98 15.30
C GLN A 41 2.63 9.71 15.05
N GLU A 42 2.15 9.81 13.81
CA GLU A 42 0.76 9.51 13.46
C GLU A 42 0.39 8.05 13.77
N PHE A 43 1.23 7.09 13.39
CA PHE A 43 0.94 5.68 13.64
C PHE A 43 1.02 5.34 15.13
N SER A 44 1.87 6.00 15.90
CA SER A 44 1.92 5.81 17.35
C SER A 44 0.65 6.31 18.04
N THR A 45 0.04 7.40 17.56
CA THR A 45 -1.23 7.90 18.10
C THR A 45 -2.40 6.97 17.75
N LEU A 46 -2.40 6.37 16.54
CA LEU A 46 -3.43 5.41 16.11
C LEU A 46 -3.36 4.08 16.88
N LEU A 47 -2.15 3.62 17.20
CA LEU A 47 -1.94 2.34 17.88
C LEU A 47 -2.13 2.42 19.41
N GLY A 48 -2.14 3.64 19.98
CA GLY A 48 -2.30 3.85 21.42
C GLY A 48 -1.05 3.56 22.27
N ALA A 49 -1.13 3.83 23.57
CA ALA A 49 0.00 3.79 24.49
C ALA A 49 0.55 2.38 24.81
N ASN A 50 -0.22 1.33 24.54
CA ASN A 50 0.15 -0.05 24.90
C ASN A 50 1.03 -0.76 23.87
N MET A 51 1.31 -0.12 22.74
CA MET A 51 2.04 -0.72 21.64
C MET A 51 3.55 -0.56 21.77
N LYS A 52 4.28 -1.65 21.51
CA LYS A 52 5.74 -1.63 21.44
C LYS A 52 6.21 -0.88 20.19
N ILE A 53 7.27 -0.10 20.32
CA ILE A 53 7.89 0.71 19.26
C ILE A 53 8.14 -0.09 17.96
N GLY A 54 8.36 -1.40 18.05
CA GLY A 54 8.59 -2.27 16.89
C GLY A 54 7.44 -2.34 15.88
N HIS A 55 6.19 -2.19 16.31
CA HIS A 55 5.04 -2.25 15.41
C HIS A 55 4.96 -1.04 14.48
N THR A 56 5.20 0.15 15.01
CA THR A 56 5.18 1.38 14.20
C THR A 56 6.28 1.39 13.14
N VAL A 57 7.47 0.88 13.46
CA VAL A 57 8.58 0.77 12.50
C VAL A 57 8.22 -0.16 11.34
N LEU A 58 7.51 -1.26 11.62
CA LEU A 58 7.06 -2.19 10.58
C LEU A 58 6.12 -1.49 9.58
N PHE A 59 5.11 -0.76 10.04
CA PHE A 59 4.17 -0.06 9.17
C PHE A 59 4.82 1.08 8.38
N VAL A 60 5.73 1.83 9.01
CA VAL A 60 6.51 2.86 8.32
C VAL A 60 7.39 2.24 7.23
N THR A 61 8.01 1.10 7.48
CA THR A 61 8.82 0.38 6.50
C THR A 61 7.98 -0.08 5.31
N PHE A 62 6.78 -0.62 5.55
CA PHE A 62 5.86 -0.97 4.47
C PHE A 62 5.45 0.25 3.65
N PHE A 63 5.14 1.36 4.30
CA PHE A 63 4.83 2.61 3.59
C PHE A 63 5.97 3.03 2.67
N VAL A 64 7.18 3.15 3.19
CA VAL A 64 8.36 3.57 2.43
C VAL A 64 8.61 2.62 1.26
N TYR A 65 8.57 1.31 1.49
CA TYR A 65 8.73 0.29 0.45
C TYR A 65 7.69 0.44 -0.66
N ILE A 66 6.43 0.68 -0.28
CA ILE A 66 5.32 0.85 -1.24
C ILE A 66 5.48 2.13 -2.06
N VAL A 67 5.79 3.26 -1.44
CA VAL A 67 6.01 4.53 -2.14
C VAL A 67 7.12 4.41 -3.19
N PHE A 68 8.30 3.94 -2.77
CA PHE A 68 9.44 3.86 -3.69
C PHE A 68 9.18 2.91 -4.86
N ASN A 69 8.57 1.77 -4.63
CA ASN A 69 8.21 0.86 -5.72
C ASN A 69 7.12 1.43 -6.64
N ASN A 70 6.14 2.17 -6.11
CA ASN A 70 5.13 2.81 -6.93
C ASN A 70 5.74 3.92 -7.81
N LEU A 71 6.62 4.76 -7.23
CA LEU A 71 7.31 5.80 -7.96
C LEU A 71 8.24 5.24 -9.05
N LEU A 72 8.97 4.15 -8.74
CA LEU A 72 9.77 3.46 -9.75
C LEU A 72 8.93 2.90 -10.90
N GLY A 73 7.72 2.42 -10.61
CA GLY A 73 6.81 1.92 -11.63
C GLY A 73 6.35 2.98 -12.62
N LEU A 74 6.42 4.26 -12.27
CA LEU A 74 6.08 5.37 -13.17
C LEU A 74 7.21 5.73 -14.13
N VAL A 75 8.44 5.26 -13.86
CA VAL A 75 9.58 5.50 -14.75
C VAL A 75 9.43 4.62 -15.99
N PRO A 76 9.52 5.20 -17.22
CA PRO A 76 9.41 4.44 -18.45
C PRO A 76 10.51 3.37 -18.52
N TYR A 77 10.20 2.23 -19.12
CA TYR A 77 11.07 1.06 -19.29
C TYR A 77 11.41 0.28 -18.01
N VAL A 78 10.88 0.66 -16.86
CA VAL A 78 11.02 -0.13 -15.63
C VAL A 78 9.84 -1.10 -15.51
N PHE A 79 10.13 -2.37 -15.20
CA PHE A 79 9.09 -3.37 -14.98
C PHE A 79 8.31 -3.06 -13.71
N THR A 80 7.01 -2.88 -13.84
CA THR A 80 6.09 -2.61 -12.74
C THR A 80 5.67 -3.91 -12.05
N ALA A 81 6.48 -4.37 -11.12
CA ALA A 81 6.18 -5.62 -10.39
C ALA A 81 4.86 -5.53 -9.59
N ARG A 82 4.43 -4.34 -9.21
CA ARG A 82 3.18 -4.11 -8.44
C ARG A 82 1.91 -4.19 -9.25
N SER A 83 1.97 -4.14 -10.58
CA SER A 83 0.81 -4.45 -11.42
C SER A 83 0.41 -5.93 -11.32
N HIS A 84 1.34 -6.78 -10.89
CA HIS A 84 1.05 -8.20 -10.67
C HIS A 84 0.39 -8.43 -9.29
N LEU A 85 -0.80 -9.03 -9.32
CA LEU A 85 -1.57 -9.35 -8.11
C LEU A 85 -0.80 -10.25 -7.13
N VAL A 86 0.08 -11.10 -7.66
CA VAL A 86 0.94 -12.00 -6.85
C VAL A 86 1.82 -11.21 -5.89
N MET A 87 2.41 -10.10 -6.35
CA MET A 87 3.30 -9.27 -5.52
C MET A 87 2.54 -8.52 -4.43
N THR A 88 1.38 -7.96 -4.78
CA THR A 88 0.54 -7.23 -3.82
C THR A 88 -0.07 -8.14 -2.77
N LEU A 89 -0.49 -9.35 -3.16
CA LEU A 89 -0.96 -10.39 -2.24
C LEU A 89 0.17 -10.90 -1.34
N ALA A 90 1.37 -11.13 -1.90
CA ALA A 90 2.53 -11.56 -1.11
C ALA A 90 2.93 -10.54 -0.02
N LEU A 91 2.53 -9.28 -0.17
CA LEU A 91 2.76 -8.25 0.83
C LEU A 91 1.62 -8.18 1.86
N SER A 92 0.37 -8.17 1.41
CA SER A 92 -0.80 -7.96 2.26
C SER A 92 -1.19 -9.20 3.08
N LEU A 93 -1.11 -10.41 2.49
CA LEU A 93 -1.49 -11.65 3.17
C LEU A 93 -0.63 -11.98 4.39
N PRO A 94 0.72 -12.01 4.30
CA PRO A 94 1.54 -12.36 5.46
C PRO A 94 1.36 -11.38 6.61
N MET A 95 1.20 -10.10 6.30
CA MET A 95 0.98 -9.06 7.29
C MET A 95 -0.35 -9.27 8.02
N TRP A 96 -1.44 -9.50 7.27
CA TRP A 96 -2.75 -9.74 7.85
C TRP A 96 -2.78 -11.04 8.67
N VAL A 97 -2.22 -12.14 8.12
CA VAL A 97 -2.12 -13.41 8.84
C VAL A 97 -1.32 -13.24 10.13
N GLY A 98 -0.22 -12.49 10.10
CA GLY A 98 0.59 -12.21 11.29
C GLY A 98 -0.20 -11.47 12.38
N ILE A 99 -0.97 -10.45 12.03
CA ILE A 99 -1.81 -9.69 12.94
C ILE A 99 -2.92 -10.59 13.52
N MET A 100 -3.59 -11.37 12.67
CA MET A 100 -4.66 -12.27 13.10
C MET A 100 -4.14 -13.39 14.02
N MET A 101 -3.03 -14.02 13.68
CA MET A 101 -2.42 -15.05 14.51
C MET A 101 -2.05 -14.49 15.89
N TYR A 102 -1.47 -13.30 15.91
CA TYR A 102 -1.14 -12.62 17.17
C TYR A 102 -2.38 -12.39 18.04
N GLY A 103 -3.48 -11.92 17.45
CA GLY A 103 -4.74 -11.69 18.16
C GLY A 103 -5.36 -12.97 18.70
N TRP A 104 -5.39 -14.03 17.91
CA TRP A 104 -5.95 -15.31 18.34
C TRP A 104 -5.13 -15.99 19.45
N PHE A 105 -3.80 -15.88 19.43
CA PHE A 105 -2.97 -16.48 20.48
C PHE A 105 -3.00 -15.71 21.79
N ASN A 106 -3.01 -14.37 21.75
CA ASN A 106 -2.88 -13.55 22.95
C ASN A 106 -4.23 -13.07 23.50
N HIS A 107 -5.20 -12.77 22.64
CA HIS A 107 -6.46 -12.13 23.02
C HIS A 107 -7.70 -12.80 22.41
N ALA A 108 -7.75 -14.15 22.42
CA ALA A 108 -8.85 -14.92 21.82
C ALA A 108 -10.25 -14.52 22.32
N LYS A 109 -10.41 -14.23 23.61
CA LYS A 109 -11.70 -13.81 24.19
C LYS A 109 -12.14 -12.45 23.65
N HIS A 110 -11.21 -11.51 23.49
CA HIS A 110 -11.47 -10.18 22.92
C HIS A 110 -11.87 -10.29 21.44
N MET A 111 -11.14 -11.09 20.68
CA MET A 111 -11.44 -11.36 19.26
C MET A 111 -12.83 -11.94 19.05
N LEU A 112 -13.24 -12.90 19.91
CA LEU A 112 -14.59 -13.49 19.85
C LEU A 112 -15.68 -12.49 20.28
N ALA A 113 -15.41 -11.64 21.26
CA ALA A 113 -16.36 -10.62 21.70
C ALA A 113 -16.55 -9.54 20.60
N HIS A 114 -15.49 -9.22 19.84
CA HIS A 114 -15.54 -8.23 18.75
C HIS A 114 -16.34 -8.71 17.53
N LEU A 115 -16.53 -10.03 17.36
CA LEU A 115 -17.37 -10.58 16.29
C LEU A 115 -18.87 -10.28 16.48
N VAL A 116 -19.27 -9.91 17.70
CA VAL A 116 -20.66 -9.55 18.02
C VAL A 116 -20.72 -8.07 18.39
N PRO A 117 -21.22 -7.17 17.52
CA PRO A 117 -21.37 -5.77 17.86
C PRO A 117 -22.36 -5.58 19.03
N LEU A 118 -22.00 -4.68 19.95
CA LEU A 118 -22.82 -4.37 21.13
C LEU A 118 -24.20 -3.83 20.71
N GLY A 119 -25.27 -4.42 21.28
CA GLY A 119 -26.65 -3.97 21.01
C GLY A 119 -27.40 -4.75 19.93
N THR A 120 -26.86 -5.85 19.43
CA THR A 120 -27.58 -6.71 18.45
C THR A 120 -28.68 -7.54 19.13
N PRO A 121 -29.90 -7.58 18.55
CA PRO A 121 -30.96 -8.48 19.03
C PRO A 121 -30.56 -9.94 18.82
N GLY A 122 -30.90 -10.81 19.82
CA GLY A 122 -30.47 -12.20 19.87
C GLY A 122 -30.65 -13.03 18.59
N PRO A 123 -31.79 -12.94 17.85
CA PRO A 123 -32.00 -13.69 16.63
C PRO A 123 -31.03 -13.34 15.47
N LEU A 124 -30.45 -12.12 15.48
CA LEU A 124 -29.55 -11.64 14.43
C LEU A 124 -28.08 -11.92 14.68
N ILE A 125 -27.72 -12.40 15.87
CA ILE A 125 -26.32 -12.66 16.24
C ILE A 125 -25.59 -13.59 15.24
N PRO A 126 -26.14 -14.76 14.84
CA PRO A 126 -25.44 -15.68 13.95
C PRO A 126 -25.19 -15.06 12.56
N LEU A 127 -26.10 -14.24 12.07
CA LEU A 127 -25.96 -13.56 10.78
C LEU A 127 -24.85 -12.49 10.87
N MET A 128 -24.81 -11.72 11.96
CA MET A 128 -23.78 -10.67 12.14
C MET A 128 -22.38 -11.27 12.28
N VAL A 129 -22.23 -12.36 13.00
CA VAL A 129 -20.96 -13.10 13.12
C VAL A 129 -20.48 -13.57 11.74
N LEU A 130 -21.39 -14.08 10.90
CA LEU A 130 -21.04 -14.54 9.57
C LEU A 130 -20.58 -13.37 8.67
N ILE A 131 -21.27 -12.23 8.71
CA ILE A 131 -20.89 -11.04 7.96
C ILE A 131 -19.51 -10.52 8.41
N GLU A 132 -19.29 -10.45 9.72
CA GLU A 132 -18.02 -9.95 10.27
C GLU A 132 -16.85 -10.88 9.95
N THR A 133 -17.03 -12.19 10.00
CA THR A 133 -15.99 -13.15 9.60
C THR A 133 -15.64 -13.04 8.11
N ILE A 134 -16.64 -12.91 7.24
CA ILE A 134 -16.43 -12.71 5.81
C ILE A 134 -15.71 -11.37 5.56
N SER A 135 -16.14 -10.30 6.22
CA SER A 135 -15.51 -8.99 6.15
C SER A 135 -14.02 -9.05 6.49
N ASN A 136 -13.68 -9.71 7.58
CA ASN A 136 -12.30 -9.86 8.03
C ASN A 136 -11.42 -10.64 7.02
N ILE A 137 -11.96 -11.64 6.35
CA ILE A 137 -11.23 -12.41 5.32
C ILE A 137 -11.05 -11.57 4.04
N ILE A 138 -12.03 -10.74 3.68
CA ILE A 138 -11.97 -9.92 2.47
C ILE A 138 -10.99 -8.74 2.62
N ARG A 139 -10.77 -8.22 3.82
CA ARG A 139 -9.90 -7.05 4.09
C ARG A 139 -8.52 -7.12 3.41
N PRO A 140 -7.70 -8.19 3.54
CA PRO A 140 -6.39 -8.27 2.87
C PRO A 140 -6.51 -8.37 1.35
N GLY A 141 -7.56 -9.04 0.86
CA GLY A 141 -7.84 -9.15 -0.58
C GLY A 141 -8.15 -7.80 -1.21
N THR A 142 -9.04 -7.02 -0.62
CA THR A 142 -9.39 -5.68 -1.12
C THR A 142 -8.20 -4.73 -1.08
N LEU A 143 -7.34 -4.84 -0.07
CA LEU A 143 -6.14 -4.04 0.05
C LEU A 143 -5.15 -4.34 -1.09
N ALA A 144 -4.91 -5.62 -1.39
CA ALA A 144 -4.04 -6.06 -2.48
C ALA A 144 -4.59 -5.69 -3.86
N VAL A 145 -5.89 -5.93 -4.09
CA VAL A 145 -6.56 -5.62 -5.36
C VAL A 145 -6.54 -4.12 -5.62
N ARG A 146 -6.76 -3.28 -4.62
CA ARG A 146 -6.71 -1.83 -4.75
C ARG A 146 -5.33 -1.34 -5.20
N LEU A 147 -4.25 -1.90 -4.63
CA LEU A 147 -2.88 -1.59 -5.05
C LEU A 147 -2.62 -1.97 -6.52
N ALA A 148 -2.96 -3.20 -6.90
CA ALA A 148 -2.77 -3.68 -8.27
C ALA A 148 -3.64 -2.93 -9.28
N ALA A 149 -4.94 -2.74 -8.98
CA ALA A 149 -5.90 -2.11 -9.88
C ALA A 149 -5.54 -0.66 -10.22
N ASN A 150 -5.10 0.12 -9.23
CA ASN A 150 -4.70 1.51 -9.48
C ASN A 150 -3.51 1.59 -10.43
N MET A 151 -2.50 0.71 -10.26
CA MET A 151 -1.34 0.65 -11.15
C MET A 151 -1.71 0.15 -12.55
N ILE A 152 -2.53 -0.90 -12.66
CA ILE A 152 -2.97 -1.42 -13.96
C ILE A 152 -3.78 -0.35 -14.71
N ALA A 153 -4.73 0.30 -14.05
CA ALA A 153 -5.59 1.31 -14.67
C ALA A 153 -4.78 2.51 -15.18
N GLY A 154 -3.84 3.03 -14.36
CA GLY A 154 -2.97 4.14 -14.75
C GLY A 154 -2.12 3.82 -15.96
N HIS A 155 -1.41 2.68 -15.95
CA HIS A 155 -0.58 2.26 -17.09
C HIS A 155 -1.40 1.98 -18.35
N LEU A 156 -2.57 1.36 -18.24
CA LEU A 156 -3.45 1.12 -19.40
C LEU A 156 -3.90 2.43 -20.04
N LEU A 157 -4.30 3.42 -19.24
CA LEU A 157 -4.72 4.73 -19.78
C LEU A 157 -3.56 5.45 -20.46
N LEU A 158 -2.35 5.43 -19.89
CA LEU A 158 -1.15 6.02 -20.51
C LEU A 158 -0.82 5.36 -21.84
N VAL A 159 -0.87 4.02 -21.90
CA VAL A 159 -0.58 3.27 -23.14
C VAL A 159 -1.65 3.51 -24.21
N LEU A 160 -2.93 3.51 -23.83
CA LEU A 160 -4.02 3.78 -24.78
C LEU A 160 -3.93 5.17 -25.39
N LEU A 161 -3.65 6.19 -24.58
CA LEU A 161 -3.43 7.55 -25.06
C LEU A 161 -2.18 7.65 -25.93
N GLY A 162 -1.08 7.00 -25.53
CA GLY A 162 0.16 6.99 -26.30
C GLY A 162 0.01 6.36 -27.68
N ASN A 163 -0.77 5.29 -27.80
CA ASN A 163 -1.02 4.61 -29.08
C ASN A 163 -1.88 5.43 -30.06
N GLN A 164 -2.61 6.43 -29.58
CA GLN A 164 -3.36 7.35 -30.45
C GLN A 164 -2.47 8.40 -31.11
N GLY A 165 -1.25 8.66 -30.57
CA GLY A 165 -0.36 9.70 -31.03
C GLY A 165 -0.06 9.68 -32.54
N PRO A 166 0.32 8.54 -33.15
CA PRO A 166 0.68 8.47 -34.57
C PRO A 166 -0.50 8.67 -35.55
N ILE A 167 -1.74 8.51 -35.09
CA ILE A 167 -2.96 8.49 -35.93
C ILE A 167 -3.57 9.90 -36.02
N VAL A 168 -3.24 10.78 -35.09
CA VAL A 168 -3.94 12.06 -34.87
C VAL A 168 -3.23 13.21 -35.56
N SER A 169 -4.02 14.20 -36.04
CA SER A 169 -3.51 15.42 -36.66
C SER A 169 -2.70 16.30 -35.69
N SER A 170 -1.78 17.12 -36.18
CA SER A 170 -0.85 17.94 -35.37
C SER A 170 -1.54 18.84 -34.34
N SER A 171 -2.72 19.35 -34.62
CA SER A 171 -3.50 20.20 -33.68
C SER A 171 -4.00 19.43 -32.48
N ILE A 172 -4.50 18.22 -32.69
CA ILE A 172 -5.04 17.36 -31.62
C ILE A 172 -3.88 16.71 -30.82
N LEU A 173 -2.72 16.54 -31.44
CA LEU A 173 -1.53 16.02 -30.79
C LEU A 173 -1.13 16.86 -29.56
N THR A 174 -1.21 18.19 -29.64
CA THR A 174 -0.91 19.09 -28.52
C THR A 174 -1.85 18.85 -27.32
N ILE A 175 -3.14 18.69 -27.59
CA ILE A 175 -4.15 18.41 -26.55
C ILE A 175 -3.86 17.04 -25.91
N LEU A 176 -3.51 16.04 -26.71
CA LEU A 176 -3.19 14.71 -26.27
C LEU A 176 -1.94 14.72 -25.35
N LEU A 177 -0.90 15.46 -25.68
CA LEU A 177 0.29 15.59 -24.83
C LEU A 177 -0.03 16.25 -23.48
N ILE A 178 -0.85 17.31 -23.47
CA ILE A 178 -1.28 17.96 -22.23
C ILE A 178 -2.07 16.97 -21.36
N THR A 179 -3.00 16.24 -21.96
CA THR A 179 -3.80 15.22 -21.24
C THR A 179 -2.91 14.13 -20.66
N GLN A 180 -1.91 13.66 -21.40
CA GLN A 180 -0.98 12.64 -20.95
C GLN A 180 -0.11 13.13 -19.78
N MET A 181 0.33 14.39 -19.78
CA MET A 181 1.05 14.99 -18.67
C MET A 181 0.18 15.13 -17.42
N LEU A 182 -1.08 15.58 -17.57
CA LEU A 182 -2.03 15.65 -16.45
C LEU A 182 -2.30 14.27 -15.85
N LEU A 183 -2.43 13.25 -16.70
CA LEU A 183 -2.65 11.88 -16.26
C LEU A 183 -1.45 11.33 -15.49
N LEU A 184 -0.22 11.64 -15.93
CA LEU A 184 0.99 11.25 -15.20
C LEU A 184 1.08 11.92 -13.82
N VAL A 185 0.72 13.21 -13.71
CA VAL A 185 0.66 13.91 -12.42
C VAL A 185 -0.39 13.27 -11.50
N LEU A 186 -1.56 12.94 -12.04
CA LEU A 186 -2.59 12.24 -11.28
C LEU A 186 -2.10 10.88 -10.80
N GLU A 187 -1.44 10.11 -11.65
CA GLU A 187 -0.92 8.79 -11.30
C GLU A 187 0.15 8.87 -10.20
N THR A 188 1.04 9.88 -10.24
CA THR A 188 2.01 10.11 -9.14
C THR A 188 1.32 10.43 -7.82
N ALA A 189 0.26 11.26 -7.84
CA ALA A 189 -0.51 11.57 -6.65
C ALA A 189 -1.21 10.32 -6.07
N VAL A 190 -1.84 9.51 -6.94
CA VAL A 190 -2.49 8.25 -6.54
C VAL A 190 -1.48 7.27 -5.97
N ALA A 191 -0.28 7.17 -6.55
CA ALA A 191 0.79 6.30 -6.06
C ALA A 191 1.20 6.64 -4.60
N ALA A 192 1.28 7.93 -4.27
CA ALA A 192 1.58 8.40 -2.92
C ALA A 192 0.40 8.14 -1.95
N ILE A 193 -0.81 8.55 -2.34
CA ILE A 193 -2.02 8.39 -1.52
C ILE A 193 -2.29 6.90 -1.23
N GLN A 194 -2.14 6.04 -2.23
CA GLN A 194 -2.42 4.61 -2.08
C GLN A 194 -1.47 3.92 -1.10
N SER A 195 -0.20 4.33 -1.06
CA SER A 195 0.75 3.81 -0.09
C SER A 195 0.42 4.25 1.34
N TYR A 196 -0.04 5.49 1.51
CA TYR A 196 -0.49 6.02 2.80
C TYR A 196 -1.74 5.28 3.29
N VAL A 197 -2.76 5.13 2.41
CA VAL A 197 -3.99 4.40 2.76
C VAL A 197 -3.68 2.94 3.13
N PHE A 198 -2.74 2.28 2.44
CA PHE A 198 -2.32 0.94 2.80
C PHE A 198 -1.77 0.88 4.23
N ALA A 199 -0.83 1.75 4.58
CA ALA A 199 -0.20 1.77 5.88
C ALA A 199 -1.20 2.11 7.00
N VAL A 200 -2.06 3.12 6.80
CA VAL A 200 -3.10 3.52 7.77
C VAL A 200 -4.12 2.41 8.00
N LEU A 201 -4.63 1.76 6.95
CA LEU A 201 -5.56 0.65 7.12
C LEU A 201 -4.92 -0.52 7.87
N ALA A 202 -3.66 -0.80 7.59
CA ALA A 202 -2.90 -1.83 8.27
C ALA A 202 -2.71 -1.52 9.77
N THR A 203 -2.42 -0.26 10.12
CA THR A 203 -2.31 0.17 11.52
C THR A 203 -3.66 0.11 12.23
N LEU A 204 -4.76 0.51 11.57
CA LEU A 204 -6.10 0.42 12.14
C LEU A 204 -6.50 -1.03 12.42
N TYR A 205 -6.24 -1.96 11.49
CA TYR A 205 -6.50 -3.38 11.73
C TYR A 205 -5.66 -3.95 12.88
N SER A 206 -4.43 -3.47 13.03
CA SER A 206 -3.60 -3.85 14.16
C SER A 206 -4.15 -3.32 15.49
N SER A 207 -4.70 -2.10 15.51
CA SER A 207 -5.29 -1.51 16.72
C SER A 207 -6.62 -2.16 17.13
N GLU A 208 -7.38 -2.74 16.17
CA GLU A 208 -8.60 -3.50 16.47
C GLU A 208 -8.29 -4.84 17.17
N VAL A 209 -7.12 -5.42 16.90
CA VAL A 209 -6.74 -6.77 17.39
C VAL A 209 -6.05 -6.72 18.77
N ILE A 210 -5.43 -5.60 19.11
CA ILE A 210 -4.63 -5.42 20.32
C ILE A 210 -5.40 -4.66 21.37
#